data_1cd74ce164db7e9afd5cc394bf1bb006
#
_entry.id   1cd74ce164db7e9afd5cc394bf1bb006
#
_cell.length_a   1.000
_cell.length_b   1.000
_cell.length_c   1.000
_cell.angle_alpha   90.00
_cell.angle_beta   90.00
_cell.angle_gamma   90.00
#
_symmetry.space_group_name_H-M   'P 1'
#
loop_
_entity.id
_entity.type
_entity.pdbx_description
1 polymer ?
#
loop_
_entity_poly.entity_id
_entity_poly.type
_entity_poly.pdbx_seq_one_letter_code
_entity_poly.pdbx_strand_id
1 'polypeptide(L)'
;RHCAITWLPGKTNQKFFQKLAYSIHHHDFESIDASQITVEGNQQWSLGVISAGLDSDVNERANRMTHFRGTTRYTLALLAELRAFPLHNYTVTIDSTKRTGSAILIAVGNGGQYGGGMKICPQADMTDGLLDITWVDPAPRRTVLRLFPLIYSGRHVNSPLVHTYRGSEISIESPDSMIYADGERIGPTPALIQVVPKIARVLLFREQMSPRNSFHRPRESRS
;
A
#
# COMPACT_ATOMS: atom_id res chain seq x y z
N ARG A 1 1.76 -3.09 14.03
CA ARG A 1 3.17 -2.62 13.88
C ARG A 1 3.32 -2.18 12.43
N HIS A 2 3.55 -0.87 12.19
CA HIS A 2 3.62 -0.31 10.84
C HIS A 2 5.02 -0.53 10.29
N CYS A 3 5.17 -1.40 9.30
CA CYS A 3 6.38 -1.51 8.51
C CYS A 3 6.31 -0.44 7.41
N ALA A 4 7.00 0.69 7.59
CA ALA A 4 7.15 1.69 6.55
C ALA A 4 8.47 1.40 5.83
N ILE A 5 8.38 0.87 4.61
CA ILE A 5 9.51 0.84 3.71
C ILE A 5 9.69 2.26 3.18
N THR A 6 10.48 3.07 3.89
CA THR A 6 10.80 4.43 3.46
C THR A 6 12.14 4.41 2.75
N TRP A 7 12.10 4.50 1.43
CA TRP A 7 13.30 4.76 0.62
C TRP A 7 13.64 6.25 0.72
N LEU A 8 14.72 6.61 1.41
CA LEU A 8 15.22 7.98 1.49
C LEU A 8 16.36 8.17 0.50
N PRO A 9 16.15 8.91 -0.60
CA PRO A 9 17.26 9.30 -1.47
C PRO A 9 18.08 10.44 -0.81
N GLY A 10 19.38 10.21 -0.65
CA GLY A 10 20.36 11.27 -0.50
C GLY A 10 20.55 11.86 0.89
N LYS A 11 21.27 11.17 1.69
CA LYS A 11 22.43 11.54 2.55
C LYS A 11 22.85 10.27 3.27
N THR A 12 24.00 9.74 2.90
CA THR A 12 24.64 8.61 3.56
C THR A 12 24.95 9.00 5.00
N ASN A 13 24.02 8.66 5.90
CA ASN A 13 24.14 9.05 7.29
C ASN A 13 24.83 7.89 8.03
N GLN A 14 25.97 8.16 8.63
CA GLN A 14 26.75 7.19 9.42
C GLN A 14 25.85 6.47 10.46
N LYS A 15 24.85 7.13 11.00
CA LYS A 15 23.83 6.53 11.88
C LYS A 15 22.97 5.47 11.18
N PHE A 16 22.71 5.60 9.89
CA PHE A 16 21.97 4.61 9.13
C PHE A 16 22.76 3.31 9.00
N PHE A 17 24.05 3.39 8.63
CA PHE A 17 24.92 2.22 8.53
C PHE A 17 25.16 1.54 9.89
N GLN A 18 25.28 2.31 10.96
CA GLN A 18 25.39 1.74 12.30
C GLN A 18 24.13 0.96 12.70
N LYS A 19 22.93 1.53 12.43
CA LYS A 19 21.65 0.84 12.65
C LYS A 19 21.53 -0.42 11.79
N LEU A 20 21.90 -0.32 10.51
CA LEU A 20 21.88 -1.44 9.57
C LEU A 20 22.80 -2.59 10.07
N ALA A 21 24.05 -2.27 10.38
CA ALA A 21 25.02 -3.24 10.90
C ALA A 21 24.53 -3.88 12.21
N TYR A 22 23.96 -3.08 13.11
CA TYR A 22 23.38 -3.57 14.36
C TYR A 22 22.23 -4.55 14.09
N SER A 23 21.25 -4.18 13.26
CA SER A 23 20.10 -5.04 12.94
C SER A 23 20.50 -6.33 12.25
N ILE A 24 21.49 -6.29 11.34
CA ILE A 24 22.04 -7.48 10.70
C ILE A 24 22.72 -8.38 11.73
N HIS A 25 23.54 -7.79 12.61
CA HIS A 25 24.27 -8.54 13.65
C HIS A 25 23.31 -9.23 14.65
N HIS A 26 22.21 -8.58 14.99
CA HIS A 26 21.21 -9.11 15.92
C HIS A 26 20.13 -9.95 15.24
N HIS A 27 20.23 -10.19 13.92
CA HIS A 27 19.27 -10.99 13.15
C HIS A 27 17.82 -10.50 13.30
N ASP A 28 17.62 -9.18 13.40
CA ASP A 28 16.31 -8.54 13.52
C ASP A 28 15.51 -8.64 12.19
N PHE A 29 15.21 -9.87 11.77
CA PHE A 29 14.41 -10.13 10.59
C PHE A 29 12.97 -10.51 10.97
N GLU A 30 12.01 -10.02 10.18
CA GLU A 30 10.63 -10.46 10.24
C GLU A 30 10.25 -11.12 8.92
N SER A 31 9.55 -12.25 9.00
CA SER A 31 8.98 -12.90 7.82
C SER A 31 7.65 -12.24 7.51
N ILE A 32 7.48 -11.80 6.29
CA ILE A 32 6.27 -11.15 5.81
C ILE A 32 5.68 -11.90 4.63
N ASP A 33 4.39 -11.70 4.44
CA ASP A 33 3.64 -12.20 3.32
C ASP A 33 3.94 -11.40 2.06
N ALA A 34 3.64 -11.95 0.90
CA ALA A 34 3.66 -11.24 -0.37
C ALA A 34 2.45 -11.62 -1.21
N SER A 35 2.04 -10.72 -2.08
CA SER A 35 1.01 -11.00 -3.07
C SER A 35 1.64 -11.58 -4.33
N GLN A 36 1.15 -12.73 -4.78
CA GLN A 36 1.41 -13.25 -6.11
C GLN A 36 0.29 -12.81 -7.04
N ILE A 37 0.64 -12.19 -8.16
CA ILE A 37 -0.30 -11.65 -9.13
C ILE A 37 -0.14 -12.43 -10.43
N THR A 38 -1.22 -13.02 -10.92
CA THR A 38 -1.25 -13.74 -12.20
C THR A 38 -2.11 -12.97 -13.19
N VAL A 39 -1.51 -12.52 -14.30
CA VAL A 39 -2.17 -11.86 -15.42
C VAL A 39 -1.69 -12.51 -16.71
N GLU A 40 -2.62 -12.93 -17.58
CA GLU A 40 -2.30 -13.60 -18.85
C GLU A 40 -1.30 -14.77 -18.71
N GLY A 41 -1.38 -15.50 -17.58
CA GLY A 41 -0.49 -16.62 -17.26
C GLY A 41 0.90 -16.22 -16.74
N ASN A 42 1.24 -14.94 -16.72
CA ASN A 42 2.48 -14.44 -16.14
C ASN A 42 2.32 -14.15 -14.65
N GLN A 43 3.30 -14.55 -13.86
CA GLN A 43 3.31 -14.33 -12.41
C GLN A 43 4.27 -13.21 -12.03
N GLN A 44 3.80 -12.31 -11.17
CA GLN A 44 4.59 -11.21 -10.60
C GLN A 44 4.33 -11.12 -9.10
N TRP A 45 5.20 -10.42 -8.38
CA TRP A 45 5.15 -10.27 -6.94
C TRP A 45 4.98 -8.82 -6.54
N SER A 46 4.21 -8.59 -5.46
CA SER A 46 4.06 -7.29 -4.81
C SER A 46 4.14 -7.46 -3.30
N LEU A 47 4.79 -6.51 -2.63
CA LEU A 47 4.84 -6.44 -1.17
C LEU A 47 3.88 -5.39 -0.60
N GLY A 48 3.48 -4.41 -1.40
CA GLY A 48 2.68 -3.28 -0.98
C GLY A 48 1.23 -3.37 -1.39
N VAL A 49 0.86 -2.58 -2.39
CA VAL A 49 -0.54 -2.41 -2.82
C VAL A 49 -0.67 -2.62 -4.32
N ILE A 50 -1.67 -3.38 -4.68
CA ILE A 50 -2.13 -3.62 -6.05
C ILE A 50 -3.37 -2.76 -6.26
N SER A 51 -3.50 -2.11 -7.42
CA SER A 51 -4.60 -1.20 -7.69
C SER A 51 -5.18 -1.39 -9.08
N ALA A 52 -6.48 -1.08 -9.20
CA ALA A 52 -7.24 -0.98 -10.43
C ALA A 52 -8.15 0.25 -10.38
N GLY A 53 -8.44 0.87 -11.52
CA GLY A 53 -9.29 2.06 -11.64
C GLY A 53 -8.49 3.37 -11.57
N LEU A 54 -9.01 4.39 -10.87
CA LEU A 54 -8.46 5.74 -10.87
C LEU A 54 -6.95 5.80 -10.60
N ASP A 55 -6.45 5.00 -9.67
CA ASP A 55 -5.02 4.97 -9.37
C ASP A 55 -4.20 4.40 -10.54
N SER A 56 -4.70 3.36 -11.18
CA SER A 56 -4.11 2.78 -12.39
C SER A 56 -4.12 3.75 -13.55
N ASP A 57 -5.23 4.48 -13.73
CA ASP A 57 -5.38 5.50 -14.77
C ASP A 57 -4.41 6.67 -14.53
N VAL A 58 -4.26 7.09 -13.26
CA VAL A 58 -3.27 8.12 -12.86
C VAL A 58 -1.84 7.66 -13.14
N ASN A 59 -1.50 6.42 -12.81
CA ASN A 59 -0.18 5.85 -13.08
C ASN A 59 0.09 5.75 -14.58
N GLU A 60 -0.87 5.25 -15.36
CA GLU A 60 -0.80 5.16 -16.82
C GLU A 60 -0.55 6.55 -17.45
N ARG A 61 -1.33 7.56 -17.03
CA ARG A 61 -1.15 8.95 -17.49
C ARG A 61 0.19 9.52 -17.04
N ALA A 62 0.57 9.35 -15.79
CA ALA A 62 1.83 9.83 -15.26
C ALA A 62 3.02 9.24 -16.04
N ASN A 63 2.97 7.96 -16.37
CA ASN A 63 4.04 7.30 -17.16
C ASN A 63 4.16 7.83 -18.58
N ARG A 64 3.09 8.36 -19.17
CA ARG A 64 3.10 9.03 -20.48
C ARG A 64 3.63 10.47 -20.43
N MET A 65 3.66 11.10 -19.25
CA MET A 65 4.14 12.48 -19.07
C MET A 65 5.68 12.54 -18.95
N THR A 66 6.38 12.76 -20.05
CA THR A 66 7.84 12.81 -20.09
C THR A 66 8.46 14.13 -19.61
N HIS A 67 7.69 15.23 -19.66
CA HIS A 67 8.17 16.59 -19.36
C HIS A 67 8.20 16.93 -17.86
N PHE A 68 7.49 16.17 -17.02
CA PHE A 68 7.42 16.40 -15.57
C PHE A 68 8.13 15.28 -14.80
N ARG A 69 8.76 15.60 -13.68
CA ARG A 69 9.48 14.62 -12.85
C ARG A 69 8.97 14.64 -11.41
N GLY A 70 9.09 13.48 -10.74
CA GLY A 70 8.75 13.33 -9.32
C GLY A 70 7.26 13.51 -9.01
N THR A 71 6.94 13.97 -7.82
CA THR A 71 5.59 14.10 -7.27
C THR A 71 4.67 14.99 -8.12
N THR A 72 5.22 16.02 -8.78
CA THR A 72 4.45 16.96 -9.62
C THR A 72 3.76 16.23 -10.78
N ARG A 73 4.43 15.24 -11.39
CA ARG A 73 3.87 14.43 -12.48
C ARG A 73 2.61 13.68 -12.03
N TYR A 74 2.67 13.03 -10.88
CA TYR A 74 1.53 12.30 -10.31
C TYR A 74 0.38 13.22 -9.90
N THR A 75 0.68 14.38 -9.35
CA THR A 75 -0.34 15.37 -8.97
C THR A 75 -1.10 15.88 -10.20
N LEU A 76 -0.39 16.19 -11.29
CA LEU A 76 -1.00 16.63 -12.55
C LEU A 76 -1.81 15.50 -13.21
N ALA A 77 -1.29 14.26 -13.18
CA ALA A 77 -2.01 13.11 -13.69
C ALA A 77 -3.30 12.86 -12.90
N LEU A 78 -3.23 12.90 -11.57
CA LEU A 78 -4.40 12.78 -10.70
C LEU A 78 -5.46 13.85 -11.00
N LEU A 79 -5.07 15.11 -11.11
CA LEU A 79 -5.99 16.20 -11.43
C LEU A 79 -6.64 16.01 -12.82
N ALA A 80 -5.88 15.50 -13.78
CA ALA A 80 -6.40 15.22 -15.12
C ALA A 80 -7.38 14.03 -15.11
N GLU A 81 -7.07 12.94 -14.40
CA GLU A 81 -7.97 11.79 -14.26
C GLU A 81 -9.22 12.14 -13.46
N LEU A 82 -9.10 12.93 -12.41
CA LEU A 82 -10.26 13.47 -11.69
C LEU A 82 -11.16 14.32 -12.61
N ARG A 83 -10.61 14.92 -13.68
CA ARG A 83 -11.41 15.64 -14.68
C ARG A 83 -12.12 14.69 -15.65
N ALA A 84 -11.45 13.65 -16.12
CA ALA A 84 -12.01 12.61 -17.00
C ALA A 84 -12.98 11.70 -16.22
N PHE A 85 -12.62 11.35 -15.00
CA PHE A 85 -13.36 10.57 -14.04
C PHE A 85 -13.92 9.26 -14.63
N PRO A 86 -13.07 8.38 -15.13
CA PRO A 86 -13.52 7.11 -15.68
C PRO A 86 -14.15 6.25 -14.58
N LEU A 87 -15.30 5.65 -14.89
CA LEU A 87 -15.93 4.65 -14.03
C LEU A 87 -15.79 3.30 -14.73
N HIS A 88 -15.24 2.33 -14.01
CA HIS A 88 -15.11 0.97 -14.49
C HIS A 88 -16.11 0.06 -13.78
N ASN A 89 -16.62 -0.92 -14.51
CA ASN A 89 -17.44 -1.99 -13.96
C ASN A 89 -16.53 -3.17 -13.61
N TYR A 90 -16.61 -3.59 -12.36
CA TYR A 90 -15.79 -4.69 -11.86
C TYR A 90 -16.64 -5.88 -11.43
N THR A 91 -16.11 -7.05 -11.65
CA THR A 91 -16.46 -8.26 -10.94
C THR A 91 -15.26 -8.65 -10.09
N VAL A 92 -15.41 -8.63 -8.77
CA VAL A 92 -14.37 -9.03 -7.83
C VAL A 92 -14.85 -10.25 -7.07
N THR A 93 -14.06 -11.32 -7.13
CA THR A 93 -14.29 -12.52 -6.32
C THR A 93 -13.26 -12.55 -5.20
N ILE A 94 -13.73 -12.56 -3.97
CA ILE A 94 -12.91 -12.62 -2.76
C ILE A 94 -13.14 -13.97 -2.13
N ASP A 95 -12.12 -14.83 -2.15
CA ASP A 95 -12.23 -16.25 -1.84
C ASP A 95 -13.37 -16.89 -2.66
N SER A 96 -14.53 -17.18 -2.05
CA SER A 96 -15.70 -17.73 -2.75
C SER A 96 -16.84 -16.72 -2.95
N THR A 97 -16.67 -15.47 -2.53
CA THR A 97 -17.72 -14.44 -2.56
C THR A 97 -17.56 -13.50 -3.73
N LYS A 98 -18.51 -13.53 -4.67
CA LYS A 98 -18.53 -12.66 -5.86
C LYS A 98 -19.26 -11.34 -5.57
N ARG A 99 -18.67 -10.24 -6.00
CA ARG A 99 -19.22 -8.88 -5.96
C ARG A 99 -19.10 -8.23 -7.33
N THR A 100 -20.17 -7.58 -7.78
CA THR A 100 -20.21 -6.88 -9.07
C THR A 100 -20.74 -5.49 -8.88
N GLY A 101 -20.11 -4.51 -9.49
CA GLY A 101 -20.53 -3.10 -9.42
C GLY A 101 -19.54 -2.17 -10.09
N SER A 102 -19.92 -0.89 -10.17
CA SER A 102 -19.00 0.15 -10.61
C SER A 102 -18.16 0.62 -9.44
N ALA A 103 -16.88 0.89 -9.69
CA ALA A 103 -15.97 1.47 -8.70
C ALA A 103 -15.10 2.56 -9.33
N ILE A 104 -14.73 3.53 -8.51
CA ILE A 104 -13.69 4.52 -8.84
C ILE A 104 -12.32 3.88 -8.70
N LEU A 105 -12.15 3.08 -7.64
CA LEU A 105 -10.89 2.48 -7.25
C LEU A 105 -11.14 1.15 -6.56
N ILE A 106 -10.31 0.16 -6.91
CA ILE A 106 -10.13 -1.06 -6.14
C ILE A 106 -8.66 -1.14 -5.77
N ALA A 107 -8.36 -1.25 -4.49
CA ALA A 107 -7.02 -1.47 -3.99
C ALA A 107 -6.98 -2.79 -3.21
N VAL A 108 -5.94 -3.59 -3.43
CA VAL A 108 -5.67 -4.84 -2.71
C VAL A 108 -4.31 -4.71 -2.06
N GLY A 109 -4.29 -4.62 -0.74
CA GLY A 109 -3.09 -4.36 0.05
C GLY A 109 -2.63 -5.58 0.83
N ASN A 110 -1.40 -6.01 0.60
CA ASN A 110 -0.62 -6.78 1.57
C ASN A 110 -0.02 -5.81 2.59
N GLY A 111 0.42 -4.63 2.13
CA GLY A 111 0.80 -3.49 2.96
C GLY A 111 -0.27 -2.41 3.03
N GLY A 112 -0.27 -1.63 4.11
CA GLY A 112 -1.32 -0.63 4.37
C GLY A 112 -1.23 0.65 3.55
N GLN A 113 -0.08 0.92 2.90
CA GLN A 113 0.18 2.23 2.28
C GLN A 113 1.05 2.16 1.03
N TYR A 114 0.90 3.16 0.16
CA TYR A 114 1.70 3.35 -1.05
C TYR A 114 1.81 4.85 -1.42
N GLY A 115 2.51 5.19 -2.48
CA GLY A 115 2.47 6.51 -3.12
C GLY A 115 2.67 7.71 -2.19
N GLY A 116 3.80 7.78 -1.45
CA GLY A 116 4.11 8.92 -0.59
C GLY A 116 3.36 8.93 0.74
N GLY A 117 2.93 7.76 1.22
CA GLY A 117 2.32 7.61 2.55
C GLY A 117 0.79 7.62 2.55
N MET A 118 0.16 7.41 1.41
CA MET A 118 -1.29 7.21 1.31
C MET A 118 -1.68 5.85 1.92
N LYS A 119 -2.43 5.85 2.99
CA LYS A 119 -2.89 4.66 3.71
C LYS A 119 -4.17 4.14 3.09
N ILE A 120 -4.08 3.53 1.92
CA ILE A 120 -5.26 3.09 1.16
C ILE A 120 -5.93 1.84 1.76
N CYS A 121 -5.14 0.93 2.34
CA CYS A 121 -5.60 -0.23 3.10
C CYS A 121 -5.07 -0.11 4.56
N PRO A 122 -5.62 0.81 5.39
CA PRO A 122 -5.01 1.18 6.66
C PRO A 122 -4.97 0.06 7.71
N GLN A 123 -5.72 -1.01 7.49
CA GLN A 123 -5.82 -2.17 8.39
C GLN A 123 -4.94 -3.34 7.95
N ALA A 124 -4.31 -3.27 6.77
CA ALA A 124 -3.50 -4.36 6.24
C ALA A 124 -2.30 -4.68 7.16
N ASP A 125 -2.12 -5.97 7.40
CA ASP A 125 -1.02 -6.54 8.18
C ASP A 125 -0.28 -7.56 7.32
N MET A 126 0.98 -7.29 7.02
CA MET A 126 1.82 -8.12 6.15
C MET A 126 2.19 -9.49 6.75
N THR A 127 1.61 -9.89 7.88
CA THR A 127 2.01 -11.11 8.61
C THR A 127 0.84 -12.05 8.93
N ASP A 128 -0.39 -11.68 8.56
CA ASP A 128 -1.62 -12.37 8.96
C ASP A 128 -2.20 -13.34 7.91
N GLY A 129 -1.54 -13.45 6.75
CA GLY A 129 -1.95 -14.36 5.66
C GLY A 129 -3.20 -13.90 4.91
N LEU A 130 -3.54 -12.60 4.98
CA LEU A 130 -4.70 -12.03 4.31
C LEU A 130 -4.31 -10.77 3.52
N LEU A 131 -5.14 -10.45 2.54
CA LEU A 131 -5.09 -9.21 1.78
C LEU A 131 -6.28 -8.34 2.15
N ASP A 132 -6.04 -7.06 2.36
CA ASP A 132 -7.08 -6.07 2.64
C ASP A 132 -7.53 -5.40 1.35
N ILE A 133 -8.84 -5.41 1.08
CA ILE A 133 -9.41 -4.82 -0.13
C ILE A 133 -10.14 -3.54 0.24
N THR A 134 -9.84 -2.46 -0.47
CA THR A 134 -10.57 -1.19 -0.40
C THR A 134 -11.29 -0.98 -1.72
N TRP A 135 -12.60 -0.95 -1.69
CA TRP A 135 -13.50 -0.66 -2.80
C TRP A 135 -14.10 0.73 -2.59
N VAL A 136 -13.97 1.61 -3.57
CA VAL A 136 -14.53 2.96 -3.54
C VAL A 136 -15.66 3.09 -4.56
N ASP A 137 -16.87 3.30 -4.08
CA ASP A 137 -18.06 3.46 -4.90
C ASP A 137 -18.01 4.72 -5.77
N PRO A 138 -18.77 4.77 -6.88
CA PRO A 138 -18.96 5.96 -7.67
C PRO A 138 -19.47 7.13 -6.82
N ALA A 139 -18.84 8.29 -6.97
CA ALA A 139 -19.21 9.49 -6.22
C ALA A 139 -18.96 10.76 -7.05
N PRO A 140 -19.67 11.86 -6.78
CA PRO A 140 -19.37 13.14 -7.41
C PRO A 140 -17.94 13.59 -7.14
N ARG A 141 -17.29 14.22 -8.12
CA ARG A 141 -15.88 14.70 -8.02
C ARG A 141 -15.60 15.49 -6.74
N ARG A 142 -16.54 16.33 -6.32
CA ARG A 142 -16.42 17.11 -5.07
C ARG A 142 -16.28 16.22 -3.83
N THR A 143 -16.95 15.09 -3.83
CA THR A 143 -16.86 14.10 -2.74
C THR A 143 -15.52 13.40 -2.76
N VAL A 144 -15.03 12.97 -3.93
CA VAL A 144 -13.72 12.35 -4.07
C VAL A 144 -12.60 13.30 -3.63
N LEU A 145 -12.67 14.58 -4.03
CA LEU A 145 -11.70 15.60 -3.58
C LEU A 145 -11.71 15.81 -2.06
N ARG A 146 -12.85 15.64 -1.39
CA ARG A 146 -12.94 15.69 0.09
C ARG A 146 -12.40 14.43 0.75
N LEU A 147 -12.55 13.26 0.12
CA LEU A 147 -12.03 11.99 0.63
C LEU A 147 -10.51 11.89 0.48
N PHE A 148 -9.94 12.48 -0.55
CA PHE A 148 -8.53 12.35 -0.88
C PHE A 148 -7.57 12.70 0.28
N PRO A 149 -7.71 13.84 0.99
CA PRO A 149 -6.85 14.13 2.15
C PRO A 149 -6.98 13.11 3.30
N LEU A 150 -8.14 12.46 3.42
CA LEU A 150 -8.39 11.48 4.47
C LEU A 150 -7.63 10.17 4.25
N ILE A 151 -7.16 9.90 3.02
CA ILE A 151 -6.35 8.73 2.69
C ILE A 151 -5.02 8.75 3.47
N TYR A 152 -4.39 9.92 3.62
CA TYR A 152 -3.14 10.04 4.38
C TYR A 152 -3.27 9.69 5.85
N SER A 153 -4.44 9.91 6.44
CA SER A 153 -4.75 9.51 7.82
C SER A 153 -5.38 8.12 7.93
N GLY A 154 -5.74 7.49 6.80
CA GLY A 154 -6.50 6.23 6.77
C GLY A 154 -7.98 6.39 7.14
N ARG A 155 -8.48 7.63 7.33
CA ARG A 155 -9.86 7.89 7.78
C ARG A 155 -10.90 7.80 6.67
N HIS A 156 -10.49 7.71 5.41
CA HIS A 156 -11.39 7.55 4.26
C HIS A 156 -12.24 6.27 4.38
N VAL A 157 -11.76 5.21 5.04
CA VAL A 157 -12.51 3.96 5.25
C VAL A 157 -13.77 4.15 6.13
N ASN A 158 -13.89 5.26 6.84
CA ASN A 158 -15.09 5.61 7.61
C ASN A 158 -16.20 6.24 6.74
N SER A 159 -15.93 6.47 5.46
CA SER A 159 -16.93 6.98 4.52
C SER A 159 -17.89 5.86 4.11
N PRO A 160 -19.20 6.13 4.00
CA PRO A 160 -20.16 5.14 3.49
C PRO A 160 -19.95 4.75 2.02
N LEU A 161 -19.07 5.47 1.30
CA LEU A 161 -18.68 5.17 -0.09
C LEU A 161 -17.49 4.23 -0.18
N VAL A 162 -16.88 3.88 0.95
CA VAL A 162 -15.69 3.03 0.99
C VAL A 162 -16.03 1.75 1.72
N HIS A 163 -15.88 0.65 1.02
CA HIS A 163 -16.11 -0.68 1.56
C HIS A 163 -14.78 -1.40 1.70
N THR A 164 -14.59 -2.05 2.82
CA THR A 164 -13.38 -2.84 3.09
C THR A 164 -13.73 -4.30 3.23
N TYR A 165 -12.90 -5.16 2.65
CA TYR A 165 -13.03 -6.62 2.71
C TYR A 165 -11.67 -7.23 2.97
N ARG A 166 -11.65 -8.52 3.30
CA ARG A 166 -10.42 -9.29 3.49
C ARG A 166 -10.58 -10.67 2.87
N GLY A 167 -9.49 -11.19 2.32
CA GLY A 167 -9.46 -12.52 1.73
C GLY A 167 -8.05 -12.96 1.42
N SER A 168 -7.88 -14.24 1.14
CA SER A 168 -6.59 -14.84 0.77
C SER A 168 -6.39 -14.93 -0.74
N GLU A 169 -7.48 -14.95 -1.50
CA GLU A 169 -7.50 -15.01 -2.96
C GLU A 169 -8.50 -14.02 -3.52
N ILE A 170 -8.06 -13.18 -4.44
CA ILE A 170 -8.86 -12.13 -5.05
C ILE A 170 -8.73 -12.21 -6.57
N SER A 171 -9.85 -12.39 -7.28
CA SER A 171 -9.92 -12.21 -8.73
C SER A 171 -10.55 -10.86 -9.05
N ILE A 172 -9.95 -10.10 -9.96
CA ILE A 172 -10.46 -8.82 -10.46
C ILE A 172 -10.68 -8.93 -11.95
N GLU A 173 -11.91 -8.72 -12.39
CA GLU A 173 -12.31 -8.72 -13.78
C GLU A 173 -12.95 -7.37 -14.15
N SER A 174 -12.54 -6.81 -15.28
CA SER A 174 -13.11 -5.61 -15.89
C SER A 174 -12.70 -5.54 -17.36
N PRO A 175 -13.56 -5.12 -18.29
CA PRO A 175 -13.21 -5.09 -19.72
C PRO A 175 -12.03 -4.17 -20.06
N ASP A 176 -11.94 -3.00 -19.37
CA ASP A 176 -11.05 -1.91 -19.75
C ASP A 176 -10.20 -1.40 -18.57
N SER A 177 -9.79 -2.30 -17.67
CA SER A 177 -8.97 -1.90 -16.52
C SER A 177 -7.58 -2.53 -16.56
N MET A 178 -6.62 -1.78 -16.06
CA MET A 178 -5.23 -2.20 -15.89
C MET A 178 -4.91 -2.41 -14.43
N ILE A 179 -4.08 -3.39 -14.16
CA ILE A 179 -3.54 -3.68 -12.83
C ILE A 179 -2.16 -3.01 -12.71
N TYR A 180 -1.99 -2.29 -11.63
CA TYR A 180 -0.71 -1.77 -11.17
C TYR A 180 -0.37 -2.36 -9.81
N ALA A 181 0.90 -2.62 -9.53
CA ALA A 181 1.38 -3.09 -8.24
C ALA A 181 2.67 -2.34 -7.88
N ASP A 182 2.73 -1.79 -6.69
CA ASP A 182 3.88 -1.03 -6.17
C ASP A 182 4.37 0.08 -7.12
N GLY A 183 3.46 0.64 -7.94
CA GLY A 183 3.72 1.68 -8.94
C GLY A 183 4.12 1.18 -10.33
N GLU A 184 4.28 -0.13 -10.51
CA GLU A 184 4.63 -0.76 -11.78
C GLU A 184 3.39 -1.33 -12.50
N ARG A 185 3.40 -1.25 -13.82
CA ARG A 185 2.33 -1.79 -14.65
C ARG A 185 2.45 -3.32 -14.74
N ILE A 186 1.42 -4.04 -14.31
CA ILE A 186 1.37 -5.50 -14.34
C ILE A 186 0.76 -6.01 -15.65
N GLY A 187 -0.45 -5.56 -15.98
CA GLY A 187 -1.16 -5.99 -17.20
C GLY A 187 -2.65 -5.69 -17.13
N PRO A 188 -3.41 -6.12 -18.17
CA PRO A 188 -4.86 -5.96 -18.18
C PRO A 188 -5.54 -6.94 -17.21
N THR A 189 -6.77 -6.65 -16.82
CA THR A 189 -7.65 -7.63 -16.22
C THR A 189 -8.09 -8.69 -17.26
N PRO A 190 -8.40 -9.94 -16.86
CA PRO A 190 -8.54 -10.42 -15.50
C PRO A 190 -7.20 -10.66 -14.80
N ALA A 191 -7.18 -10.42 -13.50
CA ALA A 191 -6.06 -10.68 -12.64
C ALA A 191 -6.45 -11.57 -11.46
N LEU A 192 -5.62 -12.55 -11.13
CA LEU A 192 -5.72 -13.36 -9.92
C LEU A 192 -4.62 -12.92 -8.94
N ILE A 193 -4.99 -12.62 -7.73
CA ILE A 193 -4.10 -12.15 -6.67
C ILE A 193 -4.23 -13.11 -5.49
N GLN A 194 -3.13 -13.70 -5.06
CA GLN A 194 -3.09 -14.65 -3.96
C GLN A 194 -2.06 -14.22 -2.93
N VAL A 195 -2.38 -14.30 -1.65
CA VAL A 195 -1.37 -14.11 -0.60
C VAL A 195 -0.52 -15.38 -0.48
N VAL A 196 0.80 -15.18 -0.39
CA VAL A 196 1.75 -16.24 -0.07
C VAL A 196 2.39 -15.91 1.28
N PRO A 197 1.99 -16.62 2.34
CA PRO A 197 2.42 -16.28 3.69
C PRO A 197 3.92 -16.48 3.89
N LYS A 198 4.55 -15.55 4.59
CA LYS A 198 5.93 -15.63 5.11
C LYS A 198 7.00 -15.91 4.05
N ILE A 199 6.74 -15.56 2.78
CA ILE A 199 7.64 -15.84 1.64
C ILE A 199 8.83 -14.87 1.62
N ALA A 200 8.68 -13.66 2.14
CA ALA A 200 9.74 -12.64 2.15
C ALA A 200 10.26 -12.40 3.57
N ARG A 201 11.53 -11.98 3.66
CA ARG A 201 12.14 -11.58 4.93
C ARG A 201 12.62 -10.14 4.85
N VAL A 202 12.20 -9.33 5.79
CA VAL A 202 12.59 -7.91 5.88
C VAL A 202 13.41 -7.66 7.14
N LEU A 203 14.41 -6.79 7.01
CA LEU A 203 15.22 -6.37 8.13
C LEU A 203 14.50 -5.24 8.87
N LEU A 204 14.27 -5.42 10.16
CA LEU A 204 13.64 -4.41 10.99
C LEU A 204 14.68 -3.46 11.56
N PHE A 205 14.45 -2.16 11.37
CA PHE A 205 15.18 -1.13 12.09
C PHE A 205 14.46 -0.81 13.40
N ARG A 206 14.87 -1.46 14.50
CA ARG A 206 14.37 -1.09 15.83
C ARG A 206 14.99 0.24 16.24
N GLU A 207 14.15 1.22 16.56
CA GLU A 207 14.62 2.39 17.27
C GLU A 207 15.17 1.92 18.63
N GLN A 208 16.47 2.14 18.89
CA GLN A 208 17.03 1.88 20.21
C GLN A 208 16.23 2.72 21.20
N MET A 209 15.47 2.08 22.04
CA MET A 209 15.00 2.72 23.28
C MET A 209 16.25 3.18 24.00
N SER A 210 16.45 4.50 24.09
CA SER A 210 17.48 5.09 24.93
C SER A 210 17.43 4.41 26.31
N PRO A 211 18.54 3.88 26.83
CA PRO A 211 18.52 3.32 28.16
C PRO A 211 18.05 4.41 29.11
N ARG A 212 16.87 4.25 29.67
CA ARG A 212 16.40 5.12 30.77
C ARG A 212 17.46 5.00 31.85
N ASN A 213 18.11 6.13 32.16
CA ASN A 213 19.03 6.31 33.27
C ASN A 213 18.37 5.79 34.57
N SER A 214 18.65 4.55 34.88
CA SER A 214 18.43 4.04 36.25
C SER A 214 19.60 4.43 37.13
N PHE A 215 19.83 5.72 37.27
CA PHE A 215 20.63 6.22 38.38
C PHE A 215 19.76 6.18 39.64
N HIS A 216 19.68 5.03 40.25
CA HIS A 216 19.34 4.92 41.65
C HIS A 216 20.53 5.51 42.45
N ARG A 217 20.40 6.76 42.93
CA ARG A 217 21.28 7.27 43.98
C ARG A 217 20.96 6.51 45.27
N PRO A 218 21.96 5.88 45.92
CA PRO A 218 21.76 5.38 47.26
C PRO A 218 21.43 6.57 48.19
N ARG A 219 20.39 6.45 49.01
CA ARG A 219 20.14 7.37 50.10
C ARG A 219 21.23 7.12 51.18
N GLU A 220 22.14 8.06 51.34
CA GLU A 220 22.98 8.12 52.53
C GLU A 220 22.09 8.33 53.75
N SER A 221 22.11 7.36 54.65
CA SER A 221 21.57 7.48 56.00
C SER A 221 22.49 8.39 56.80
N ARG A 222 22.02 9.58 57.18
CA ARG A 222 22.66 10.36 58.25
C ARG A 222 22.09 9.89 59.57
N SER A 223 23.00 9.34 60.39
CA SER A 223 22.89 9.25 61.86
C SER A 223 22.92 10.61 62.51
#